data_18127560986ab4c8abafe86d9c873568
#
_entry.id   18127560986ab4c8abafe86d9c873568
#
_cell.length_a   1.000
_cell.length_b   1.000
_cell.length_c   1.000
_cell.angle_alpha   90.00
_cell.angle_beta   90.00
_cell.angle_gamma   90.00
#
_symmetry.space_group_name_H-M   'P 1'
#
loop_
_entity.id
_entity.type
_entity.pdbx_description
1 polymer ?
#
loop_
_entity_poly.entity_id
_entity_poly.type
_entity_poly.pdbx_seq_one_letter_code
_entity_poly.pdbx_strand_id
1 'polypeptide(L)'
;IVTGVQTCALPILLQVSAFNDYCPNGLQVDAAQAITHIVTGVTASEALIDAAIAANAQAILVHHGYFWKGEPAPLTGMKGARVRKLLQQGISLLAYHLPLDAHTELGNNAQLAKALGWMLDEPLYPEEKHPIGNIANLATPITPTQLSEQLATVLGRTPLHLTGGNQTIKRVGICTGGAQDMLEQAANRGCDAFISGEVSERTTHIASELGIEYFAAGHHATERGGVQALGDYIANNLLLNVE
;
A
#
# COMPACT_ATOMS: atom_id res chain seq x y z
N ILE A 1 -14.70 21.71 -11.31
CA ILE A 1 -15.76 20.73 -10.98
C ILE A 1 -15.18 19.35 -11.16
N VAL A 2 -14.98 18.65 -10.05
CA VAL A 2 -14.11 17.46 -9.92
C VAL A 2 -14.77 16.14 -10.33
N THR A 3 -15.98 16.13 -10.87
CA THR A 3 -16.64 14.91 -11.35
C THR A 3 -15.83 14.13 -12.40
N GLY A 4 -14.99 14.81 -13.20
CA GLY A 4 -14.14 14.16 -14.20
C GLY A 4 -12.91 13.44 -13.62
N VAL A 5 -12.34 13.94 -12.52
CA VAL A 5 -11.15 13.34 -11.86
C VAL A 5 -11.52 12.08 -11.12
N GLN A 6 -12.66 12.09 -10.41
CA GLN A 6 -13.15 10.96 -9.61
C GLN A 6 -13.59 9.79 -10.48
N THR A 7 -14.16 10.06 -11.66
CA THR A 7 -14.82 9.04 -12.46
C THR A 7 -13.97 8.50 -13.62
N CYS A 8 -12.93 9.21 -14.06
CA CYS A 8 -12.16 8.81 -15.24
C CYS A 8 -10.64 8.80 -15.06
N ALA A 9 -10.04 9.86 -14.50
CA ALA A 9 -8.58 9.99 -14.54
C ALA A 9 -7.84 8.95 -13.69
N LEU A 10 -8.14 8.86 -12.38
CA LEU A 10 -7.46 7.94 -11.48
C LEU A 10 -7.79 6.46 -11.76
N PRO A 11 -9.06 6.08 -12.03
CA PRO A 11 -9.37 4.70 -12.44
C PRO A 11 -8.64 4.26 -13.71
N ILE A 12 -8.45 5.16 -14.68
CA ILE A 12 -7.70 4.87 -15.91
C ILE A 12 -6.20 4.77 -15.60
N LEU A 13 -5.64 5.75 -14.87
CA LEU A 13 -4.23 5.75 -14.46
C LEU A 13 -3.84 4.46 -13.75
N LEU A 14 -4.67 4.04 -12.79
CA LEU A 14 -4.44 2.85 -11.98
C LEU A 14 -4.98 1.56 -12.61
N GLN A 15 -5.57 1.62 -13.80
CA GLN A 15 -6.16 0.47 -14.51
C GLN A 15 -7.15 -0.34 -13.63
N VAL A 16 -7.97 0.35 -12.85
CA VAL A 16 -8.87 -0.26 -11.85
C VAL A 16 -9.69 -1.42 -12.40
N SER A 17 -10.20 -1.32 -13.63
CA SER A 17 -11.03 -2.35 -14.27
C SER A 17 -10.28 -3.66 -14.57
N ALA A 18 -8.94 -3.66 -14.46
CA ALA A 18 -8.11 -4.84 -14.69
C ALA A 18 -8.00 -5.75 -13.44
N PHE A 19 -8.42 -5.25 -12.28
CA PHE A 19 -8.26 -5.94 -11.00
C PHE A 19 -9.57 -6.52 -10.48
N ASN A 20 -9.52 -7.74 -9.99
CA ASN A 20 -10.57 -8.35 -9.17
C ASN A 20 -10.17 -8.18 -7.70
N ASP A 21 -10.52 -7.04 -7.13
CA ASP A 21 -10.09 -6.67 -5.78
C ASP A 21 -11.07 -7.12 -4.69
N TYR A 22 -10.62 -7.04 -3.45
CA TYR A 22 -11.38 -7.37 -2.24
C TYR A 22 -12.29 -6.23 -1.77
N CYS A 23 -12.13 -5.03 -2.33
CA CYS A 23 -12.96 -3.87 -2.05
C CYS A 23 -13.20 -3.05 -3.34
N PRO A 24 -14.24 -2.19 -3.38
CA PRO A 24 -14.44 -1.27 -4.49
C PRO A 24 -13.31 -0.25 -4.57
N ASN A 25 -12.71 -0.11 -5.75
CA ASN A 25 -11.72 0.93 -6.04
C ASN A 25 -12.39 2.17 -6.65
N GLY A 26 -12.00 3.36 -6.21
CA GLY A 26 -12.56 4.64 -6.63
C GLY A 26 -13.39 5.30 -5.55
N LEU A 27 -14.45 6.01 -5.95
CA LEU A 27 -15.35 6.73 -5.04
C LEU A 27 -16.22 5.74 -4.25
N GLN A 28 -16.00 5.68 -2.95
CA GLN A 28 -16.74 4.78 -2.04
C GLN A 28 -17.85 5.50 -1.26
N VAL A 29 -17.66 6.77 -0.92
CA VAL A 29 -18.67 7.63 -0.28
C VAL A 29 -18.71 8.94 -1.06
N ASP A 30 -19.86 9.25 -1.64
CA ASP A 30 -20.10 10.51 -2.35
C ASP A 30 -20.84 11.50 -1.46
N ALA A 31 -20.19 12.60 -1.13
CA ALA A 31 -20.77 13.70 -0.35
C ALA A 31 -21.27 14.86 -1.25
N ALA A 32 -21.25 14.69 -2.58
CA ALA A 32 -21.83 15.61 -3.57
C ALA A 32 -21.32 17.07 -3.52
N GLN A 33 -20.11 17.29 -2.98
CA GLN A 33 -19.47 18.62 -2.97
C GLN A 33 -18.40 18.74 -4.05
N ALA A 34 -18.13 19.99 -4.47
CA ALA A 34 -16.95 20.29 -5.28
C ALA A 34 -15.69 20.08 -4.44
N ILE A 35 -14.72 19.32 -4.94
CA ILE A 35 -13.48 19.02 -4.25
C ILE A 35 -12.39 19.99 -4.73
N THR A 36 -11.79 20.68 -3.79
CA THR A 36 -10.62 21.56 -4.00
C THR A 36 -9.46 21.20 -3.09
N HIS A 37 -9.74 20.50 -1.99
CA HIS A 37 -8.77 20.05 -1.01
C HIS A 37 -9.00 18.58 -0.66
N ILE A 38 -7.93 17.78 -0.73
CA ILE A 38 -7.91 16.33 -0.43
C ILE A 38 -6.89 16.08 0.68
N VAL A 39 -7.27 15.28 1.66
CA VAL A 39 -6.35 14.71 2.65
C VAL A 39 -6.06 13.27 2.26
N THR A 40 -4.78 12.88 2.26
CA THR A 40 -4.36 11.50 1.98
C THR A 40 -4.07 10.73 3.25
N GLY A 41 -4.26 9.42 3.21
CA GLY A 41 -3.91 8.52 4.32
C GLY A 41 -3.94 7.07 3.91
N VAL A 42 -3.32 6.19 4.70
CA VAL A 42 -3.33 4.76 4.37
C VAL A 42 -4.70 4.15 4.60
N THR A 43 -5.30 4.39 5.76
CA THR A 43 -6.55 3.75 6.19
C THR A 43 -7.60 4.79 6.57
N ALA A 44 -8.85 4.62 6.10
CA ALA A 44 -9.99 5.48 6.44
C ALA A 44 -10.44 5.27 7.90
N SER A 45 -9.56 5.62 8.85
CA SER A 45 -9.81 5.58 10.28
C SER A 45 -10.62 6.79 10.75
N GLU A 46 -11.18 6.74 11.94
CA GLU A 46 -11.84 7.90 12.54
C GLU A 46 -10.88 9.07 12.73
N ALA A 47 -9.65 8.79 13.16
CA ALA A 47 -8.62 9.81 13.33
C ALA A 47 -8.26 10.53 12.01
N LEU A 48 -8.22 9.81 10.88
CA LEU A 48 -8.00 10.44 9.57
C LEU A 48 -9.20 11.30 9.16
N ILE A 49 -10.42 10.85 9.44
CA ILE A 49 -11.63 11.67 9.20
C ILE A 49 -11.59 12.96 10.03
N ASP A 50 -11.19 12.87 11.29
CA ASP A 50 -11.07 14.05 12.16
C ASP A 50 -9.99 15.03 11.67
N ALA A 51 -8.86 14.51 11.20
CA ALA A 51 -7.81 15.31 10.59
C ALA A 51 -8.31 16.02 9.31
N ALA A 52 -9.05 15.33 8.45
CA ALA A 52 -9.63 15.91 7.24
C ALA A 52 -10.68 17.00 7.56
N ILE A 53 -11.48 16.80 8.59
CA ILE A 53 -12.42 17.82 9.08
C ILE A 53 -11.65 19.06 9.55
N ALA A 54 -10.61 18.88 10.36
CA ALA A 54 -9.79 19.99 10.87
C ALA A 54 -9.07 20.76 9.73
N ALA A 55 -8.68 20.05 8.66
CA ALA A 55 -8.09 20.64 7.46
C ALA A 55 -9.13 21.29 6.52
N ASN A 56 -10.43 21.20 6.79
CA ASN A 56 -11.52 21.61 5.91
C ASN A 56 -11.46 20.95 4.52
N ALA A 57 -11.05 19.70 4.44
CA ALA A 57 -10.99 18.94 3.21
C ALA A 57 -12.40 18.51 2.73
N GLN A 58 -12.60 18.40 1.42
CA GLN A 58 -13.82 17.91 0.82
C GLN A 58 -13.71 16.44 0.40
N ALA A 59 -12.50 15.88 0.40
CA ALA A 59 -12.30 14.46 0.13
C ALA A 59 -11.15 13.90 0.96
N ILE A 60 -11.24 12.58 1.19
CA ILE A 60 -10.14 11.75 1.71
C ILE A 60 -9.80 10.73 0.64
N LEU A 61 -8.51 10.58 0.35
CA LEU A 61 -7.97 9.56 -0.53
C LEU A 61 -7.16 8.56 0.30
N VAL A 62 -7.55 7.28 0.24
CA VAL A 62 -6.90 6.23 1.03
C VAL A 62 -6.52 5.02 0.19
N HIS A 63 -5.66 4.18 0.77
CA HIS A 63 -5.40 2.83 0.30
C HIS A 63 -6.46 1.85 0.84
N HIS A 64 -6.72 1.87 2.14
CA HIS A 64 -7.74 1.04 2.79
C HIS A 64 -9.00 1.83 3.09
N GLY A 65 -10.01 1.66 2.25
CA GLY A 65 -11.34 2.22 2.45
C GLY A 65 -12.27 1.27 3.22
N TYR A 66 -13.52 1.20 2.75
CA TYR A 66 -14.59 0.37 3.31
C TYR A 66 -15.14 -0.61 2.26
N PHE A 67 -16.19 -1.34 2.65
CA PHE A 67 -16.93 -2.25 1.78
C PHE A 67 -16.10 -3.45 1.30
N TRP A 68 -15.29 -4.00 2.21
CA TRP A 68 -14.51 -5.20 1.96
C TRP A 68 -15.41 -6.41 1.69
N LYS A 69 -14.98 -7.27 0.81
CA LYS A 69 -15.67 -8.53 0.52
C LYS A 69 -15.83 -9.35 1.80
N GLY A 70 -17.09 -9.71 2.12
CA GLY A 70 -17.43 -10.43 3.34
C GLY A 70 -17.81 -9.55 4.53
N GLU A 71 -17.66 -8.23 4.45
CA GLU A 71 -18.21 -7.33 5.47
C GLU A 71 -19.74 -7.32 5.46
N PRO A 72 -20.40 -7.15 6.63
CA PRO A 72 -21.84 -6.92 6.67
C PRO A 72 -22.27 -5.71 5.85
N ALA A 73 -23.30 -5.88 5.01
CA ALA A 73 -23.84 -4.79 4.19
C ALA A 73 -24.45 -3.62 5.00
N PRO A 74 -25.15 -3.85 6.14
CA PRO A 74 -25.72 -2.75 6.93
C PRO A 74 -24.63 -1.81 7.47
N LEU A 75 -24.88 -0.50 7.36
CA LEU A 75 -24.01 0.56 7.86
C LEU A 75 -24.29 0.81 9.35
N THR A 76 -23.84 -0.10 10.19
CA THR A 76 -23.99 -0.07 11.65
C THR A 76 -22.64 -0.05 12.36
N GLY A 77 -22.65 0.16 13.67
CA GLY A 77 -21.42 0.14 14.49
C GLY A 77 -20.38 1.13 14.00
N MET A 78 -19.11 0.76 14.08
CA MET A 78 -17.96 1.61 13.73
C MET A 78 -18.00 2.08 12.27
N LYS A 79 -18.26 1.18 11.30
CA LYS A 79 -18.35 1.53 9.88
C LYS A 79 -19.47 2.52 9.62
N GLY A 80 -20.67 2.28 10.20
CA GLY A 80 -21.80 3.18 10.08
C GLY A 80 -21.56 4.56 10.70
N ALA A 81 -20.85 4.63 11.83
CA ALA A 81 -20.45 5.88 12.44
C ALA A 81 -19.50 6.71 11.55
N ARG A 82 -18.48 6.07 10.99
CA ARG A 82 -17.52 6.72 10.08
C ARG A 82 -18.18 7.23 8.81
N VAL A 83 -18.99 6.41 8.13
CA VAL A 83 -19.72 6.83 6.92
C VAL A 83 -20.68 7.99 7.23
N ARG A 84 -21.42 7.92 8.34
CA ARG A 84 -22.28 9.04 8.77
C ARG A 84 -21.50 10.33 8.98
N LYS A 85 -20.34 10.25 9.63
CA LYS A 85 -19.46 11.40 9.90
C LYS A 85 -18.97 12.02 8.59
N LEU A 86 -18.53 11.23 7.63
CA LEU A 86 -18.14 11.69 6.29
C LEU A 86 -19.28 12.45 5.61
N LEU A 87 -20.48 11.86 5.54
CA LEU A 87 -21.64 12.46 4.89
C LEU A 87 -22.11 13.77 5.59
N GLN A 88 -22.11 13.78 6.92
CA GLN A 88 -22.50 14.97 7.68
C GLN A 88 -21.53 16.13 7.51
N GLN A 89 -20.25 15.84 7.29
CA GLN A 89 -19.20 16.84 7.07
C GLN A 89 -18.98 17.18 5.58
N GLY A 90 -19.73 16.55 4.69
CA GLY A 90 -19.60 16.77 3.25
C GLY A 90 -18.27 16.27 2.68
N ILE A 91 -17.68 15.21 3.25
CA ILE A 91 -16.38 14.67 2.85
C ILE A 91 -16.59 13.39 2.05
N SER A 92 -16.13 13.38 0.80
CA SER A 92 -16.10 12.20 -0.06
C SER A 92 -14.95 11.27 0.30
N LEU A 93 -15.13 9.96 0.13
CA LEU A 93 -14.08 8.96 0.35
C LEU A 93 -13.73 8.28 -0.98
N LEU A 94 -12.46 8.35 -1.35
CA LEU A 94 -11.87 7.60 -2.46
C LEU A 94 -10.89 6.56 -1.90
N ALA A 95 -10.92 5.35 -2.44
CA ALA A 95 -9.99 4.30 -2.05
C ALA A 95 -9.40 3.61 -3.28
N TYR A 96 -8.09 3.34 -3.27
CA TYR A 96 -7.41 2.56 -4.30
C TYR A 96 -6.47 1.56 -3.63
N HIS A 97 -6.81 0.26 -3.73
CA HIS A 97 -6.13 -0.85 -3.08
C HIS A 97 -5.18 -1.57 -4.06
N LEU A 98 -5.47 -2.79 -4.50
CA LEU A 98 -4.57 -3.56 -5.37
C LEU A 98 -4.13 -2.81 -6.65
N PRO A 99 -4.98 -1.99 -7.29
CA PRO A 99 -4.52 -1.19 -8.43
C PRO A 99 -3.40 -0.20 -8.09
N LEU A 100 -3.39 0.34 -6.86
CA LEU A 100 -2.30 1.19 -6.41
C LEU A 100 -1.06 0.34 -6.09
N ASP A 101 -1.21 -0.81 -5.41
CA ASP A 101 -0.05 -1.69 -5.11
C ASP A 101 0.70 -2.12 -6.37
N ALA A 102 -0.03 -2.46 -7.43
CA ALA A 102 0.56 -2.93 -8.68
C ALA A 102 1.13 -1.81 -9.57
N HIS A 103 0.88 -0.53 -9.25
CA HIS A 103 1.34 0.56 -10.11
C HIS A 103 2.86 0.71 -10.07
N THR A 104 3.49 0.66 -11.25
CA THR A 104 4.95 0.56 -11.39
C THR A 104 5.74 1.80 -10.93
N GLU A 105 5.08 2.97 -10.82
CA GLU A 105 5.72 4.21 -10.40
C GLU A 105 5.14 4.72 -9.07
N LEU A 106 3.82 4.76 -8.93
CA LEU A 106 3.13 5.32 -7.76
C LEU A 106 2.84 4.28 -6.68
N GLY A 107 2.96 2.99 -7.00
CA GLY A 107 2.57 1.88 -6.12
C GLY A 107 3.41 1.76 -4.86
N ASN A 108 2.86 1.13 -3.84
CA ASN A 108 3.52 0.96 -2.54
C ASN A 108 4.87 0.25 -2.66
N ASN A 109 4.94 -0.85 -3.44
CA ASN A 109 6.21 -1.57 -3.69
C ASN A 109 7.24 -0.69 -4.41
N ALA A 110 6.80 0.05 -5.44
CA ALA A 110 7.67 0.94 -6.21
C ALA A 110 8.22 2.08 -5.33
N GLN A 111 7.39 2.68 -4.50
CA GLN A 111 7.81 3.76 -3.61
C GLN A 111 8.74 3.27 -2.50
N LEU A 112 8.49 2.08 -1.93
CA LEU A 112 9.41 1.49 -0.95
C LEU A 112 10.78 1.17 -1.58
N ALA A 113 10.81 0.55 -2.76
CA ALA A 113 12.04 0.27 -3.48
C ALA A 113 12.80 1.58 -3.81
N LYS A 114 12.09 2.60 -4.31
CA LYS A 114 12.68 3.92 -4.60
C LYS A 114 13.28 4.57 -3.35
N ALA A 115 12.61 4.50 -2.22
CA ALA A 115 13.11 5.04 -0.95
C ALA A 115 14.36 4.30 -0.44
N LEU A 116 14.49 3.00 -0.75
CA LEU A 116 15.67 2.19 -0.47
C LEU A 116 16.80 2.39 -1.52
N GLY A 117 16.55 3.16 -2.58
CA GLY A 117 17.50 3.35 -3.69
C GLY A 117 17.60 2.14 -4.62
N TRP A 118 16.57 1.30 -4.69
CA TRP A 118 16.53 0.09 -5.50
C TRP A 118 15.64 0.25 -6.72
N MET A 119 15.93 -0.56 -7.74
CA MET A 119 15.06 -0.76 -8.89
C MET A 119 14.33 -2.10 -8.76
N LEU A 120 13.07 -2.11 -9.16
CA LEU A 120 12.30 -3.35 -9.29
C LEU A 120 12.56 -3.94 -10.68
N ASP A 121 13.05 -5.17 -10.71
CA ASP A 121 13.50 -5.80 -11.96
C ASP A 121 12.46 -6.76 -12.55
N GLU A 122 11.73 -7.46 -11.69
CA GLU A 122 10.82 -8.54 -12.08
C GLU A 122 9.60 -8.58 -11.15
N PRO A 123 8.47 -9.09 -11.66
CA PRO A 123 7.33 -9.42 -10.80
C PRO A 123 7.62 -10.70 -9.98
N LEU A 124 7.03 -10.78 -8.79
CA LEU A 124 7.08 -11.97 -7.96
C LEU A 124 6.31 -13.16 -8.59
N TYR A 125 5.20 -12.86 -9.29
CA TYR A 125 4.33 -13.78 -10.02
C TYR A 125 4.29 -13.42 -11.50
N PRO A 126 5.28 -13.86 -12.31
CA PRO A 126 5.38 -13.46 -13.72
C PRO A 126 4.27 -14.01 -14.62
N GLU A 127 3.54 -15.02 -14.15
CA GLU A 127 2.40 -15.63 -14.84
C GLU A 127 1.12 -14.81 -14.68
N GLU A 128 1.05 -13.92 -13.72
CA GLU A 128 -0.11 -13.04 -13.48
C GLU A 128 -0.09 -11.84 -14.43
N LYS A 129 -1.25 -11.49 -14.95
CA LYS A 129 -1.40 -10.32 -15.84
C LYS A 129 -1.11 -9.00 -15.14
N HIS A 130 -1.50 -8.89 -13.87
CA HIS A 130 -1.30 -7.73 -13.02
C HIS A 130 -0.70 -8.18 -11.68
N PRO A 131 0.59 -8.55 -11.68
CA PRO A 131 1.23 -9.12 -10.51
C PRO A 131 1.37 -8.09 -9.40
N ILE A 132 1.13 -8.56 -8.17
CA ILE A 132 1.42 -7.82 -6.95
C ILE A 132 2.64 -8.45 -6.31
N GLY A 133 3.57 -7.63 -5.83
CA GLY A 133 4.87 -8.10 -5.38
C GLY A 133 5.91 -8.09 -6.51
N ASN A 134 7.11 -7.72 -6.13
CA ASN A 134 8.20 -7.47 -7.04
C ASN A 134 9.52 -8.04 -6.50
N ILE A 135 10.52 -8.15 -7.33
CA ILE A 135 11.88 -8.56 -6.98
C ILE A 135 12.85 -7.45 -7.39
N ALA A 136 13.77 -7.13 -6.49
CA ALA A 136 14.90 -6.24 -6.73
C ALA A 136 16.20 -7.03 -6.65
N ASN A 137 17.12 -6.81 -7.60
CA ASN A 137 18.48 -7.35 -7.56
C ASN A 137 19.44 -6.22 -7.14
N LEU A 138 20.08 -6.39 -5.99
CA LEU A 138 20.97 -5.36 -5.44
C LEU A 138 22.31 -5.37 -6.19
N ALA A 139 22.76 -4.19 -6.61
CA ALA A 139 24.06 -4.05 -7.27
C ALA A 139 25.21 -4.47 -6.34
N THR A 140 25.10 -4.16 -5.04
CA THR A 140 26.05 -4.56 -3.99
C THR A 140 25.31 -5.40 -2.97
N PRO A 141 25.76 -6.62 -2.67
CA PRO A 141 25.17 -7.43 -1.60
C PRO A 141 25.28 -6.72 -0.24
N ILE A 142 24.27 -6.90 0.59
CA ILE A 142 24.21 -6.35 1.95
C ILE A 142 23.97 -7.47 2.97
N THR A 143 24.26 -7.21 4.23
CA THR A 143 23.92 -8.14 5.32
C THR A 143 22.46 -7.97 5.77
N PRO A 144 21.86 -8.98 6.44
CA PRO A 144 20.54 -8.83 7.06
C PRO A 144 20.44 -7.64 8.03
N THR A 145 21.52 -7.38 8.79
CA THR A 145 21.58 -6.22 9.69
C THR A 145 21.50 -4.90 8.91
N GLN A 146 22.28 -4.77 7.82
CA GLN A 146 22.23 -3.56 6.98
C GLN A 146 20.86 -3.35 6.37
N LEU A 147 20.20 -4.43 5.92
CA LEU A 147 18.82 -4.33 5.41
C LEU A 147 17.85 -3.85 6.50
N SER A 148 17.95 -4.40 7.71
CA SER A 148 17.15 -3.96 8.85
C SER A 148 17.34 -2.48 9.16
N GLU A 149 18.57 -1.99 9.14
CA GLU A 149 18.92 -0.57 9.38
C GLU A 149 18.38 0.35 8.26
N GLN A 150 18.50 -0.06 6.99
CA GLN A 150 17.94 0.69 5.86
C GLN A 150 16.41 0.80 5.97
N LEU A 151 15.73 -0.32 6.26
CA LEU A 151 14.28 -0.33 6.47
C LEU A 151 13.88 0.54 7.65
N ALA A 152 14.62 0.47 8.76
CA ALA A 152 14.35 1.30 9.93
C ALA A 152 14.46 2.79 9.62
N THR A 153 15.46 3.17 8.84
CA THR A 153 15.68 4.56 8.40
C THR A 153 14.55 5.06 7.51
N VAL A 154 14.19 4.28 6.48
CA VAL A 154 13.18 4.67 5.48
C VAL A 154 11.78 4.70 6.08
N LEU A 155 11.44 3.73 6.91
CA LEU A 155 10.09 3.55 7.45
C LEU A 155 9.87 4.26 8.79
N GLY A 156 10.96 4.69 9.45
CA GLY A 156 10.90 5.27 10.79
C GLY A 156 10.58 4.26 11.89
N ARG A 157 10.82 2.96 11.64
CA ARG A 157 10.61 1.87 12.59
C ARG A 157 11.50 0.67 12.29
N THR A 158 11.98 0.01 13.31
CA THR A 158 12.74 -1.24 13.18
C THR A 158 11.80 -2.37 12.74
N PRO A 159 12.11 -3.11 11.66
CA PRO A 159 11.34 -4.30 11.27
C PRO A 159 11.57 -5.45 12.26
N LEU A 160 10.59 -6.35 12.37
CA LEU A 160 10.83 -7.66 12.93
C LEU A 160 11.58 -8.49 11.89
N HIS A 161 12.76 -8.98 12.23
CA HIS A 161 13.57 -9.83 11.39
C HIS A 161 13.47 -11.29 11.84
N LEU A 162 13.13 -12.19 10.91
CA LEU A 162 13.17 -13.64 11.08
C LEU A 162 14.28 -14.19 10.21
N THR A 163 15.26 -14.87 10.82
CA THR A 163 16.42 -15.33 10.10
C THR A 163 16.18 -16.63 9.33
N GLY A 164 16.61 -16.65 8.07
CA GLY A 164 16.76 -17.86 7.25
C GLY A 164 18.18 -18.41 7.26
N GLY A 165 19.14 -17.69 7.87
CA GLY A 165 20.54 -18.10 7.95
C GLY A 165 21.46 -17.52 6.88
N ASN A 166 20.95 -16.66 5.99
CA ASN A 166 21.77 -16.00 4.97
C ASN A 166 22.70 -14.96 5.60
N GLN A 167 23.97 -14.95 5.18
CA GLN A 167 24.93 -13.94 5.61
C GLN A 167 24.92 -12.71 4.70
N THR A 168 24.47 -12.88 3.46
CA THR A 168 24.41 -11.83 2.45
C THR A 168 23.10 -11.89 1.68
N ILE A 169 22.58 -10.75 1.33
CA ILE A 169 21.33 -10.53 0.60
C ILE A 169 21.68 -9.79 -0.69
N LYS A 170 21.32 -10.36 -1.83
CA LYS A 170 21.47 -9.75 -3.13
C LYS A 170 20.15 -9.68 -3.91
N ARG A 171 19.25 -10.64 -3.70
CA ARG A 171 17.97 -10.74 -4.38
C ARG A 171 16.85 -10.65 -3.36
N VAL A 172 16.01 -9.62 -3.46
CA VAL A 172 15.00 -9.28 -2.45
C VAL A 172 13.62 -9.27 -3.09
N GLY A 173 12.71 -10.10 -2.55
CA GLY A 173 11.29 -10.00 -2.83
C GLY A 173 10.66 -8.91 -1.97
N ILE A 174 9.73 -8.14 -2.54
CA ILE A 174 9.02 -7.06 -1.86
C ILE A 174 7.54 -7.18 -2.15
N CYS A 175 6.73 -7.24 -1.10
CA CYS A 175 5.29 -7.02 -1.18
C CYS A 175 4.81 -6.35 0.11
N THR A 176 4.42 -5.08 0.00
CA THR A 176 3.95 -4.26 1.13
C THR A 176 2.63 -4.81 1.71
N GLY A 177 2.26 -4.34 2.90
CA GLY A 177 1.02 -4.74 3.55
C GLY A 177 1.00 -6.17 4.09
N GLY A 178 -0.12 -6.84 4.00
CA GLY A 178 -0.35 -8.19 4.53
C GLY A 178 0.01 -9.31 3.54
N ALA A 179 1.26 -9.38 3.10
CA ALA A 179 1.72 -10.33 2.08
C ALA A 179 2.66 -11.42 2.60
N GLN A 180 2.63 -11.75 3.90
CA GLN A 180 3.48 -12.78 4.50
C GLN A 180 3.33 -14.16 3.87
N ASP A 181 2.18 -14.44 3.27
CA ASP A 181 1.89 -15.72 2.60
C ASP A 181 2.60 -15.87 1.24
N MET A 182 3.21 -14.80 0.73
CA MET A 182 4.00 -14.82 -0.49
C MET A 182 5.48 -15.23 -0.26
N LEU A 183 5.87 -15.51 1.00
CA LEU A 183 7.24 -15.87 1.36
C LEU A 183 7.76 -17.11 0.61
N GLU A 184 6.94 -18.16 0.49
CA GLU A 184 7.31 -19.38 -0.23
C GLU A 184 7.57 -19.09 -1.72
N GLN A 185 6.76 -18.22 -2.33
CA GLN A 185 6.98 -17.81 -3.72
C GLN A 185 8.29 -17.04 -3.87
N ALA A 186 8.61 -16.15 -2.93
CA ALA A 186 9.89 -15.44 -2.95
C ALA A 186 11.08 -16.42 -2.86
N ALA A 187 11.01 -17.42 -1.99
CA ALA A 187 12.02 -18.46 -1.88
C ALA A 187 12.13 -19.27 -3.18
N ASN A 188 11.00 -19.68 -3.78
CA ASN A 188 10.96 -20.41 -5.07
C ASN A 188 11.52 -19.59 -6.23
N ARG A 189 11.45 -18.25 -6.15
CA ARG A 189 12.07 -17.32 -7.10
C ARG A 189 13.55 -17.04 -6.80
N GLY A 190 14.13 -17.72 -5.81
CA GLY A 190 15.54 -17.59 -5.44
C GLY A 190 15.88 -16.27 -4.75
N CYS A 191 14.94 -15.69 -4.05
CA CYS A 191 15.20 -14.51 -3.23
C CYS A 191 15.97 -14.91 -1.96
N ASP A 192 16.96 -14.10 -1.58
CA ASP A 192 17.70 -14.24 -0.32
C ASP A 192 16.90 -13.67 0.86
N ALA A 193 16.02 -12.70 0.57
CA ALA A 193 15.19 -12.04 1.56
C ALA A 193 13.80 -11.70 0.99
N PHE A 194 12.81 -11.59 1.88
CA PHE A 194 11.48 -11.08 1.56
C PHE A 194 11.04 -10.01 2.56
N ILE A 195 10.56 -8.89 2.04
CA ILE A 195 10.05 -7.77 2.83
C ILE A 195 8.53 -7.72 2.68
N SER A 196 7.82 -7.74 3.81
CA SER A 196 6.37 -7.51 3.87
C SER A 196 5.99 -6.65 5.07
N GLY A 197 4.71 -6.30 5.21
CA GLY A 197 4.24 -5.49 6.34
C GLY A 197 3.89 -6.30 7.57
N GLU A 198 3.40 -7.53 7.42
CA GLU A 198 2.88 -8.38 8.49
C GLU A 198 3.70 -9.65 8.69
N VAL A 199 3.34 -10.40 9.73
CA VAL A 199 3.93 -11.70 10.08
C VAL A 199 2.85 -12.59 10.69
N SER A 200 2.89 -13.87 10.40
CA SER A 200 2.06 -14.90 11.06
C SER A 200 2.97 -15.94 11.72
N GLU A 201 2.39 -16.78 12.58
CA GLU A 201 3.13 -17.83 13.30
C GLU A 201 3.94 -18.71 12.34
N ARG A 202 3.32 -19.19 11.26
CA ARG A 202 3.97 -20.04 10.25
C ARG A 202 5.13 -19.38 9.52
N THR A 203 5.18 -18.05 9.44
CA THR A 203 6.23 -17.30 8.72
C THR A 203 7.62 -17.62 9.27
N THR A 204 7.77 -17.78 10.59
CA THR A 204 9.04 -18.14 11.24
C THR A 204 9.57 -19.49 10.76
N HIS A 205 8.70 -20.49 10.68
CA HIS A 205 9.07 -21.82 10.24
C HIS A 205 9.44 -21.84 8.77
N ILE A 206 8.63 -21.20 7.91
CA ILE A 206 8.88 -21.09 6.47
C ILE A 206 10.22 -20.39 6.20
N ALA A 207 10.49 -19.27 6.85
CA ALA A 207 11.74 -18.53 6.70
C ALA A 207 12.95 -19.41 7.04
N SER A 208 12.90 -20.10 8.17
CA SER A 208 13.99 -21.00 8.63
C SER A 208 14.16 -22.23 7.74
N GLU A 209 13.08 -22.89 7.34
CA GLU A 209 13.12 -24.14 6.59
C GLU A 209 13.51 -23.92 5.11
N LEU A 210 13.11 -22.80 4.52
CA LEU A 210 13.46 -22.42 3.16
C LEU A 210 14.76 -21.62 3.05
N GLY A 211 15.34 -21.23 4.19
CA GLY A 211 16.61 -20.50 4.23
C GLY A 211 16.50 -19.07 3.65
N ILE A 212 15.37 -18.37 3.86
CA ILE A 212 15.13 -17.02 3.37
C ILE A 212 14.97 -16.03 4.53
N GLU A 213 15.68 -14.91 4.49
CA GLU A 213 15.51 -13.84 5.48
C GLU A 213 14.14 -13.18 5.31
N TYR A 214 13.42 -12.94 6.41
CA TYR A 214 12.11 -12.29 6.36
C TYR A 214 12.07 -11.03 7.20
N PHE A 215 11.50 -9.95 6.65
CA PHE A 215 11.37 -8.67 7.35
C PHE A 215 9.91 -8.22 7.40
N ALA A 216 9.29 -8.27 8.59
CA ALA A 216 7.98 -7.68 8.83
C ALA A 216 8.16 -6.20 9.17
N ALA A 217 7.99 -5.35 8.18
CA ALA A 217 8.37 -3.95 8.26
C ALA A 217 7.21 -3.01 8.69
N GLY A 218 6.02 -3.57 8.90
CA GLY A 218 4.81 -2.86 9.33
C GLY A 218 3.87 -2.57 8.17
N HIS A 219 2.64 -3.06 8.26
CA HIS A 219 1.61 -2.91 7.23
C HIS A 219 1.45 -1.43 6.83
N HIS A 220 0.97 -0.61 7.75
CA HIS A 220 0.80 0.82 7.53
C HIS A 220 2.10 1.52 7.06
N ALA A 221 3.24 1.17 7.66
CA ALA A 221 4.51 1.84 7.36
C ALA A 221 4.95 1.59 5.91
N THR A 222 4.76 0.37 5.40
CA THR A 222 5.13 -0.01 4.04
C THR A 222 4.19 0.55 2.96
N GLU A 223 2.99 1.01 3.33
CA GLU A 223 1.96 1.49 2.41
C GLU A 223 1.76 3.01 2.41
N ARG A 224 2.54 3.76 3.17
CA ARG A 224 2.46 5.23 3.15
C ARG A 224 2.89 5.83 1.81
N GLY A 225 3.88 5.23 1.16
CA GLY A 225 4.48 5.77 -0.06
C GLY A 225 3.52 5.86 -1.23
N GLY A 226 2.63 4.89 -1.41
CA GLY A 226 1.70 4.86 -2.53
C GLY A 226 0.67 5.99 -2.48
N VAL A 227 0.01 6.19 -1.34
CA VAL A 227 -1.00 7.26 -1.21
C VAL A 227 -0.36 8.65 -1.25
N GLN A 228 0.87 8.82 -0.74
CA GLN A 228 1.63 10.05 -0.85
C GLN A 228 1.97 10.36 -2.31
N ALA A 229 2.54 9.40 -3.04
CA ALA A 229 2.88 9.56 -4.46
C ALA A 229 1.63 9.84 -5.32
N LEU A 230 0.50 9.19 -5.03
CA LEU A 230 -0.76 9.46 -5.72
C LEU A 230 -1.29 10.85 -5.38
N GLY A 231 -1.15 11.31 -4.14
CA GLY A 231 -1.47 12.66 -3.71
C GLY A 231 -0.63 13.72 -4.45
N ASP A 232 0.68 13.51 -4.53
CA ASP A 232 1.60 14.38 -5.28
C ASP A 232 1.24 14.42 -6.77
N TYR A 233 0.89 13.27 -7.36
CA TYR A 233 0.42 13.22 -8.74
C TYR A 233 -0.84 14.08 -8.94
N ILE A 234 -1.81 13.99 -8.03
CA ILE A 234 -3.05 14.77 -8.08
C ILE A 234 -2.74 16.27 -7.95
N ALA A 235 -1.92 16.66 -6.98
CA ALA A 235 -1.54 18.06 -6.78
C ALA A 235 -0.88 18.66 -8.03
N ASN A 236 0.05 17.93 -8.63
CA ASN A 236 0.83 18.41 -9.76
C ASN A 236 0.07 18.41 -11.10
N ASN A 237 -0.86 17.48 -11.30
CA ASN A 237 -1.51 17.31 -12.60
C ASN A 237 -2.96 17.82 -12.63
N LEU A 238 -3.62 17.94 -11.48
CA LEU A 238 -5.04 18.28 -11.38
C LEU A 238 -5.29 19.61 -10.67
N LEU A 239 -4.22 20.29 -10.24
CA LEU A 239 -4.26 21.59 -9.55
C LEU A 239 -5.17 21.60 -8.32
N LEU A 240 -5.21 20.51 -7.58
CA LEU A 240 -5.90 20.41 -6.30
C LEU A 240 -4.92 20.58 -5.14
N ASN A 241 -5.40 21.11 -4.02
CA ASN A 241 -4.63 21.09 -2.78
C ASN A 241 -4.67 19.67 -2.19
N VAL A 242 -3.50 19.11 -1.85
CA VAL A 242 -3.38 17.76 -1.29
C VAL A 242 -2.43 17.79 -0.10
N GLU A 243 -2.87 17.23 1.03
CA GLU A 243 -2.10 17.04 2.27
C GLU A 243 -1.96 15.56 2.62
#